data_207f67d15efec1dbfa2724fb35078669
#
_entry.id   207f67d15efec1dbfa2724fb35078669
#
_cell.length_a   1.000
_cell.length_b   1.000
_cell.length_c   1.000
_cell.angle_alpha   90.00
_cell.angle_beta   90.00
_cell.angle_gamma   90.00
#
_symmetry.space_group_name_H-M   'P 1'
#
loop_
_entity.id
_entity.type
_entity.pdbx_description
1 polymer ?
#
loop_
_entity_poly.entity_id
_entity_poly.type
_entity_poly.pdbx_seq_one_letter_code
_entity_poly.pdbx_strand_id
1 'polypeptide(L)'
;MTSRTATEEPLPAASPRYQQLQARLGVGWNTWDVHSVTTQVLLPDGLAIHVGLKHNSTLYGDAFLGDALIGRLTPGAEQVFPGPHAWEGGYTDLRLSWKGHDLRLQTAHDGANVVMLATPLPSQPLSALPATIVFSVNYLWGRPGSVVKEARRIEARSPLHTVAVYCTCKKAPERALAEDVNLPVSDAYFSTDFVQPVGVSSGAPLSIERIEAIIERARQNYAQSVARSGKSAEVVDAIQTVLGWDTIYEPEGRRVLSPVSRVWSVSWGGYVIFDWDTFFAATMASIGDRDLAYADAIETLRSETQQGFVPNYARSGGWKSSDRSEPPVGAITVLGIYQRFHDRWFLEEAFTPLLRWNRWWAAHRDIQGYLTWGSDGTNAPANLDDTARGTRAGAILESGLDNSPMYDDAAYDAATHKLEFADVGLMSMYIADCDALATMADILGEPAAAKEIRERSARYRVKLETLWNSDAGIFLNKDLRTGQFSLRLSPTNFYPLLAKAATPQQAEVMIKNHLLNPKEFWGEWIIPSIARNDPAFKDQNYWRGRIWGPMNYLVYLGLRNYDQPEVSRQFAEKSYDLFLQEWKKNGHVHENYNGLTGTGDDVQSSDRFYHWGALLGYIQYLNETEPLPSPTAVR
;
A
#
# COMPACT_ATOMS: atom_id res chain seq x y z
N MET A 1 24.69 0.65 -27.43
CA MET A 1 23.89 1.43 -26.47
C MET A 1 24.67 1.47 -25.17
N THR A 2 25.34 2.57 -24.90
CA THR A 2 26.20 2.76 -23.73
C THR A 2 25.31 3.05 -22.52
N SER A 3 25.27 2.14 -21.56
CA SER A 3 24.64 2.35 -20.27
C SER A 3 25.35 3.52 -19.57
N ARG A 4 24.69 4.66 -19.47
CA ARG A 4 25.08 5.66 -18.49
C ARG A 4 24.62 5.13 -17.14
N THR A 5 25.55 4.66 -16.35
CA THR A 5 25.35 4.44 -14.92
C THR A 5 25.01 5.78 -14.29
N ALA A 6 23.71 6.01 -14.03
CA ALA A 6 23.32 6.99 -13.04
C ALA A 6 23.91 6.49 -11.70
N THR A 7 24.60 7.35 -10.98
CA THR A 7 25.12 7.01 -9.66
C THR A 7 23.91 6.90 -8.72
N GLU A 8 23.53 5.65 -8.42
CA GLU A 8 22.52 5.34 -7.40
C GLU A 8 22.93 6.00 -6.08
N GLU A 9 21.98 6.70 -5.44
CA GLU A 9 22.20 7.14 -4.06
C GLU A 9 22.14 5.90 -3.15
N PRO A 10 23.22 5.54 -2.45
CA PRO A 10 23.18 4.40 -1.56
C PRO A 10 22.19 4.68 -0.42
N LEU A 11 21.35 3.69 -0.12
CA LEU A 11 20.49 3.73 1.07
C LEU A 11 21.35 3.91 2.33
N PRO A 12 20.90 4.67 3.34
CA PRO A 12 21.56 4.74 4.62
C PRO A 12 21.83 3.35 5.20
N ALA A 13 22.94 3.16 5.90
CA ALA A 13 23.25 1.88 6.51
C ALA A 13 22.16 1.51 7.54
N ALA A 14 21.58 0.32 7.42
CA ALA A 14 20.60 -0.18 8.36
C ALA A 14 21.24 -0.56 9.70
N SER A 15 20.56 -0.25 10.82
CA SER A 15 21.03 -0.69 12.13
C SER A 15 21.05 -2.22 12.23
N PRO A 16 21.88 -2.81 13.12
CA PRO A 16 21.89 -4.26 13.33
C PRO A 16 20.53 -4.81 13.76
N ARG A 17 19.75 -4.06 14.52
CA ARG A 17 18.39 -4.45 14.93
C ARG A 17 17.44 -4.51 13.75
N TYR A 18 17.49 -3.51 12.89
CA TYR A 18 16.67 -3.50 11.70
C TYR A 18 17.08 -4.61 10.71
N GLN A 19 18.38 -4.86 10.54
CA GLN A 19 18.85 -6.00 9.73
C GLN A 19 18.32 -7.34 10.25
N GLN A 20 18.30 -7.54 11.58
CA GLN A 20 17.73 -8.73 12.20
C GLN A 20 16.21 -8.83 11.98
N LEU A 21 15.49 -7.70 12.00
CA LEU A 21 14.07 -7.65 11.69
C LEU A 21 13.82 -8.11 10.25
N GLN A 22 14.52 -7.55 9.28
CA GLN A 22 14.40 -7.94 7.88
C GLN A 22 14.77 -9.42 7.65
N ALA A 23 15.78 -9.93 8.37
CA ALA A 23 16.14 -11.34 8.30
C ALA A 23 15.05 -12.27 8.88
N ARG A 24 14.25 -11.81 9.85
CA ARG A 24 13.09 -12.57 10.36
C ARG A 24 11.91 -12.55 9.40
N LEU A 25 11.65 -11.41 8.77
CA LEU A 25 10.58 -11.28 7.77
C LEU A 25 10.92 -12.07 6.49
N GLY A 26 12.15 -11.92 5.98
CA GLY A 26 12.60 -12.49 4.73
C GLY A 26 13.06 -13.95 4.86
N VAL A 27 12.31 -14.84 5.53
CA VAL A 27 12.65 -16.25 5.72
C VAL A 27 11.44 -17.17 5.48
N GLY A 28 11.71 -18.35 4.88
CA GLY A 28 10.67 -19.34 4.62
C GLY A 28 9.95 -19.15 3.29
N TRP A 29 8.95 -19.99 3.04
CA TRP A 29 8.16 -19.97 1.82
C TRP A 29 7.13 -18.84 1.85
N ASN A 30 7.02 -18.06 0.75
CA ASN A 30 6.02 -17.01 0.62
C ASN A 30 5.68 -16.72 -0.84
N THR A 31 4.61 -15.97 -1.08
CA THR A 31 4.18 -15.52 -2.42
C THR A 31 4.86 -14.22 -2.86
N TRP A 32 5.93 -13.78 -2.23
CA TRP A 32 6.50 -12.43 -2.32
C TRP A 32 7.44 -12.21 -3.51
N ASP A 33 7.29 -12.99 -4.57
CA ASP A 33 7.84 -12.63 -5.89
C ASP A 33 6.98 -11.53 -6.51
N VAL A 34 7.62 -10.41 -6.89
CA VAL A 34 6.90 -9.25 -7.43
C VAL A 34 6.14 -9.55 -8.72
N HIS A 35 6.63 -10.50 -9.52
CA HIS A 35 6.10 -10.78 -10.85
C HIS A 35 4.88 -11.69 -10.86
N SER A 36 4.68 -12.55 -9.84
CA SER A 36 3.60 -13.52 -9.86
C SER A 36 3.10 -13.89 -8.48
N VAL A 37 1.78 -13.77 -8.27
CA VAL A 37 1.09 -14.22 -7.04
C VAL A 37 0.86 -15.73 -7.00
N THR A 38 1.09 -16.45 -8.10
CA THR A 38 0.98 -17.92 -8.18
C THR A 38 2.31 -18.62 -7.89
N THR A 39 3.36 -17.86 -7.59
CA THR A 39 4.70 -18.36 -7.25
C THR A 39 4.84 -18.51 -5.74
N GLN A 40 5.41 -19.63 -5.29
CA GLN A 40 5.94 -19.79 -3.93
C GLN A 40 7.46 -19.69 -3.99
N VAL A 41 8.05 -18.80 -3.21
CA VAL A 41 9.50 -18.59 -3.16
C VAL A 41 10.04 -18.84 -1.76
N LEU A 42 11.11 -19.63 -1.66
CA LEU A 42 11.84 -19.86 -0.42
C LEU A 42 12.84 -18.72 -0.19
N LEU A 43 12.59 -17.92 0.80
CA LEU A 43 13.40 -16.76 1.17
C LEU A 43 14.49 -17.14 2.20
N PRO A 44 15.65 -16.53 2.14
CA PRO A 44 16.16 -15.60 1.14
C PRO A 44 16.85 -16.29 -0.06
N ASP A 45 16.72 -17.61 -0.16
CA ASP A 45 17.43 -18.48 -1.11
C ASP A 45 17.01 -18.23 -2.57
N GLY A 46 15.76 -17.80 -2.78
CA GLY A 46 15.22 -17.52 -4.10
C GLY A 46 14.79 -18.77 -4.87
N LEU A 47 14.75 -19.94 -4.24
CA LEU A 47 14.16 -21.13 -4.84
C LEU A 47 12.65 -20.92 -5.02
N ALA A 48 12.17 -21.04 -6.24
CA ALA A 48 10.78 -20.80 -6.58
C ALA A 48 10.08 -22.05 -7.14
N ILE A 49 8.80 -22.19 -6.80
CA ILE A 49 7.86 -23.11 -7.42
C ILE A 49 6.79 -22.25 -8.10
N HIS A 50 6.80 -22.20 -9.43
CA HIS A 50 5.85 -21.44 -10.21
C HIS A 50 4.68 -22.31 -10.64
N VAL A 51 3.48 -21.74 -10.65
CA VAL A 51 2.29 -22.38 -11.22
C VAL A 51 1.92 -21.67 -12.53
N GLY A 52 2.05 -22.37 -13.63
CA GLY A 52 1.66 -21.90 -14.95
C GLY A 52 0.47 -22.69 -15.50
N LEU A 53 -0.26 -22.09 -16.43
CA LEU A 53 -1.41 -22.71 -17.11
C LEU A 53 -1.23 -22.59 -18.61
N LYS A 54 -1.26 -23.74 -19.32
CA LYS A 54 -1.27 -23.78 -20.78
C LYS A 54 -2.71 -23.94 -21.26
N HIS A 55 -3.15 -23.02 -22.11
CA HIS A 55 -4.37 -23.17 -22.89
C HIS A 55 -4.08 -23.95 -24.17
N ASN A 56 -4.67 -25.11 -24.32
CA ASN A 56 -4.54 -25.96 -25.52
C ASN A 56 -5.66 -25.63 -26.48
N SER A 57 -5.34 -25.33 -27.75
CA SER A 57 -6.31 -24.96 -28.77
C SER A 57 -5.98 -25.61 -30.10
N THR A 58 -7.02 -26.09 -30.79
CA THR A 58 -6.90 -26.61 -32.16
C THR A 58 -7.11 -25.55 -33.24
N LEU A 59 -7.62 -24.34 -32.86
CA LEU A 59 -8.06 -23.33 -33.82
C LEU A 59 -7.22 -22.04 -33.79
N TYR A 60 -6.71 -21.63 -32.59
CA TYR A 60 -6.12 -20.31 -32.40
C TYR A 60 -4.68 -20.33 -31.87
N GLY A 61 -4.03 -21.47 -31.91
CA GLY A 61 -2.72 -21.67 -31.29
C GLY A 61 -2.80 -21.77 -29.76
N ASP A 62 -1.81 -22.39 -29.21
CA ASP A 62 -1.65 -22.53 -27.77
C ASP A 62 -1.21 -21.19 -27.15
N ALA A 63 -1.51 -21.01 -25.87
CA ALA A 63 -1.06 -19.88 -25.08
C ALA A 63 -0.63 -20.36 -23.69
N PHE A 64 0.30 -19.65 -23.07
CA PHE A 64 0.82 -19.98 -21.74
C PHE A 64 0.74 -18.77 -20.81
N LEU A 65 0.21 -18.99 -19.62
CA LEU A 65 0.22 -18.06 -18.52
C LEU A 65 1.30 -18.52 -17.53
N GLY A 66 2.43 -17.82 -17.48
CA GLY A 66 3.53 -18.11 -16.55
C GLY A 66 3.44 -17.30 -15.26
N ASP A 67 2.96 -16.05 -15.37
CA ASP A 67 2.88 -15.09 -14.28
C ASP A 67 1.45 -14.55 -14.18
N ALA A 68 0.96 -14.42 -12.96
CA ALA A 68 -0.35 -13.86 -12.69
C ALA A 68 -0.27 -12.73 -11.66
N LEU A 69 -0.96 -11.61 -11.91
CA LEU A 69 -1.00 -10.45 -11.04
C LEU A 69 -2.44 -10.07 -10.69
N ILE A 70 -2.62 -9.61 -9.46
CA ILE A 70 -3.88 -9.03 -9.00
C ILE A 70 -4.01 -7.63 -9.61
N GLY A 71 -5.21 -7.29 -10.12
CA GLY A 71 -5.49 -5.95 -10.64
C GLY A 71 -5.09 -5.69 -12.08
N ARG A 72 -4.58 -6.68 -12.83
CA ARG A 72 -4.24 -6.49 -14.25
C ARG A 72 -5.50 -6.24 -15.08
N LEU A 73 -5.55 -5.12 -15.80
CA LEU A 73 -6.73 -4.69 -16.58
C LEU A 73 -6.55 -4.84 -18.11
N THR A 74 -5.39 -5.34 -18.57
CA THR A 74 -5.13 -5.53 -20.00
C THR A 74 -6.15 -6.51 -20.61
N PRO A 75 -6.80 -6.19 -21.74
CA PRO A 75 -7.73 -7.10 -22.39
C PRO A 75 -7.11 -8.47 -22.69
N GLY A 76 -7.78 -9.53 -22.26
CA GLY A 76 -7.31 -10.91 -22.42
C GLY A 76 -6.28 -11.38 -21.39
N ALA A 77 -5.89 -10.53 -20.44
CA ALA A 77 -5.14 -10.94 -19.29
C ALA A 77 -5.94 -11.86 -18.36
N GLU A 78 -5.26 -12.49 -17.45
CA GLU A 78 -5.86 -13.25 -16.37
C GLU A 78 -6.63 -12.35 -15.40
N GLN A 79 -7.64 -12.93 -14.76
CA GLN A 79 -8.34 -12.32 -13.64
C GLN A 79 -8.00 -13.10 -12.37
N VAL A 80 -7.32 -12.45 -11.45
CA VAL A 80 -7.00 -13.02 -10.14
C VAL A 80 -7.99 -12.47 -9.12
N PHE A 81 -8.63 -13.39 -8.39
CA PHE A 81 -9.54 -13.09 -7.29
C PHE A 81 -8.81 -13.49 -6.01
N PRO A 82 -8.19 -12.52 -5.29
CA PRO A 82 -7.47 -12.80 -4.07
C PRO A 82 -8.44 -13.26 -2.98
N GLY A 83 -7.99 -14.24 -2.20
CA GLY A 83 -8.62 -14.68 -0.96
C GLY A 83 -7.62 -14.57 0.17
N PRO A 84 -7.87 -15.22 1.30
CA PRO A 84 -7.03 -15.14 2.48
C PRO A 84 -5.53 -15.27 2.21
N HIS A 85 -4.75 -14.39 2.86
CA HIS A 85 -3.29 -14.47 2.92
C HIS A 85 -2.84 -14.24 4.37
N ALA A 86 -2.27 -15.26 5.00
CA ALA A 86 -1.67 -15.10 6.33
C ALA A 86 -0.44 -14.20 6.24
N TRP A 87 -0.19 -13.37 7.28
CA TRP A 87 0.93 -12.41 7.30
C TRP A 87 2.27 -13.03 6.86
N GLU A 88 2.58 -14.20 7.43
CA GLU A 88 3.82 -14.95 7.19
C GLU A 88 3.73 -15.93 6.00
N GLY A 89 2.66 -15.88 5.19
CA GLY A 89 2.47 -16.81 4.06
C GLY A 89 2.08 -18.24 4.45
N GLY A 90 1.82 -18.51 5.74
CA GLY A 90 1.48 -19.84 6.24
C GLY A 90 0.19 -20.46 5.72
N TYR A 91 -0.68 -19.62 5.14
CA TYR A 91 -1.86 -20.03 4.35
C TYR A 91 -2.17 -18.96 3.32
N THR A 92 -2.38 -19.38 2.07
CA THR A 92 -2.90 -18.51 1.02
C THR A 92 -3.97 -19.22 0.21
N ASP A 93 -4.89 -18.42 -0.37
CA ASP A 93 -5.98 -18.91 -1.21
C ASP A 93 -6.31 -17.88 -2.28
N LEU A 94 -6.30 -18.24 -3.53
CA LEU A 94 -6.72 -17.40 -4.63
C LEU A 94 -7.51 -18.17 -5.67
N ARG A 95 -8.32 -17.47 -6.43
CA ARG A 95 -8.93 -18.00 -7.66
C ARG A 95 -8.37 -17.23 -8.85
N LEU A 96 -8.21 -17.93 -9.96
CA LEU A 96 -7.72 -17.36 -11.21
C LEU A 96 -8.61 -17.82 -12.35
N SER A 97 -8.99 -16.88 -13.23
CA SER A 97 -9.71 -17.13 -14.47
C SER A 97 -8.88 -16.64 -15.65
N TRP A 98 -8.68 -17.51 -16.65
CA TRP A 98 -7.95 -17.17 -17.86
C TRP A 98 -8.37 -18.02 -19.04
N LYS A 99 -8.70 -17.39 -20.16
CA LYS A 99 -9.17 -18.05 -21.40
C LYS A 99 -10.29 -19.09 -21.18
N GLY A 100 -11.19 -18.80 -20.23
CA GLY A 100 -12.29 -19.68 -19.85
C GLY A 100 -11.89 -20.88 -18.99
N HIS A 101 -10.66 -20.96 -18.51
CA HIS A 101 -10.23 -21.92 -17.50
C HIS A 101 -10.22 -21.23 -16.14
N ASP A 102 -10.90 -21.83 -15.17
CA ASP A 102 -10.96 -21.35 -13.80
C ASP A 102 -10.26 -22.32 -12.86
N LEU A 103 -9.46 -21.80 -11.96
CA LEU A 103 -8.76 -22.60 -10.97
C LEU A 103 -8.76 -21.91 -9.59
N ARG A 104 -8.62 -22.73 -8.55
CA ARG A 104 -8.29 -22.30 -7.20
C ARG A 104 -6.88 -22.79 -6.88
N LEU A 105 -6.04 -21.90 -6.38
CA LEU A 105 -4.71 -22.23 -5.88
C LEU A 105 -4.66 -21.94 -4.38
N GLN A 106 -4.35 -22.97 -3.60
CA GLN A 106 -4.16 -22.85 -2.16
C GLN A 106 -2.76 -23.31 -1.80
N THR A 107 -2.15 -22.64 -0.84
CA THR A 107 -0.83 -23.04 -0.31
C THR A 107 -0.84 -23.05 1.21
N ALA A 108 0.00 -23.88 1.79
CA ALA A 108 0.20 -23.89 3.23
C ALA A 108 1.61 -24.34 3.61
N HIS A 109 2.08 -23.92 4.76
CA HIS A 109 3.32 -24.42 5.35
C HIS A 109 3.10 -25.80 6.04
N ASP A 110 4.05 -26.69 5.88
CA ASP A 110 4.19 -27.94 6.63
C ASP A 110 5.58 -27.97 7.29
N GLY A 111 5.71 -27.29 8.43
CA GLY A 111 7.00 -26.98 9.04
C GLY A 111 7.83 -26.04 8.16
N ALA A 112 9.04 -26.48 7.79
CA ALA A 112 9.92 -25.72 6.86
C ALA A 112 9.57 -25.93 5.38
N ASN A 113 8.57 -26.74 5.07
CA ASN A 113 8.16 -27.09 3.72
C ASN A 113 6.88 -26.37 3.33
N VAL A 114 6.62 -26.33 2.00
CA VAL A 114 5.37 -25.81 1.44
C VAL A 114 4.60 -26.93 0.76
N VAL A 115 3.28 -26.86 0.87
CA VAL A 115 2.36 -27.62 0.02
C VAL A 115 1.51 -26.65 -0.80
N MET A 116 1.22 -27.05 -2.03
CA MET A 116 0.38 -26.31 -2.96
C MET A 116 -0.71 -27.26 -3.50
N LEU A 117 -1.93 -26.75 -3.62
CA LEU A 117 -3.07 -27.47 -4.16
C LEU A 117 -3.74 -26.62 -5.25
N ALA A 118 -3.64 -27.05 -6.49
CA ALA A 118 -4.38 -26.47 -7.60
C ALA A 118 -5.62 -27.32 -7.90
N THR A 119 -6.80 -26.69 -7.87
CA THR A 119 -8.10 -27.34 -8.11
C THR A 119 -8.76 -26.70 -9.30
N PRO A 120 -9.11 -27.46 -10.38
CA PRO A 120 -9.91 -26.94 -11.47
C PRO A 120 -11.32 -26.62 -10.98
N LEU A 121 -11.84 -25.47 -11.38
CA LEU A 121 -13.20 -25.05 -11.07
C LEU A 121 -14.11 -25.25 -12.30
N PRO A 122 -15.43 -25.37 -12.10
CA PRO A 122 -16.38 -25.40 -13.22
C PRO A 122 -16.20 -24.15 -14.09
N SER A 123 -15.96 -24.32 -15.37
CA SER A 123 -15.61 -23.26 -16.29
C SER A 123 -16.14 -23.52 -17.68
N GLN A 124 -16.12 -22.52 -18.56
CA GLN A 124 -16.46 -22.63 -19.97
C GLN A 124 -15.23 -22.32 -20.83
N PRO A 125 -14.32 -23.29 -21.03
CA PRO A 125 -13.10 -23.04 -21.77
C PRO A 125 -13.40 -22.68 -23.23
N LEU A 126 -12.58 -21.81 -23.80
CA LEU A 126 -12.64 -21.40 -25.19
C LEU A 126 -12.23 -22.55 -26.14
N SER A 127 -11.73 -23.66 -25.61
CA SER A 127 -11.29 -24.84 -26.32
C SER A 127 -11.96 -26.09 -25.73
N ALA A 128 -12.23 -27.07 -26.56
CA ALA A 128 -12.69 -28.40 -26.13
C ALA A 128 -11.59 -29.25 -25.48
N LEU A 129 -10.32 -28.79 -25.53
CA LEU A 129 -9.20 -29.48 -24.93
C LEU A 129 -9.02 -29.02 -23.47
N PRO A 130 -8.66 -29.93 -22.55
CA PRO A 130 -8.34 -29.53 -21.19
C PRO A 130 -7.10 -28.65 -21.18
N ALA A 131 -7.03 -27.69 -20.21
CA ALA A 131 -5.79 -26.98 -19.94
C ALA A 131 -4.72 -27.96 -19.44
N THR A 132 -3.44 -27.57 -19.55
CA THR A 132 -2.33 -28.25 -18.89
C THR A 132 -1.80 -27.36 -17.77
N ILE A 133 -1.78 -27.89 -16.55
CA ILE A 133 -1.13 -27.21 -15.43
C ILE A 133 0.36 -27.57 -15.40
N VAL A 134 1.20 -26.57 -15.12
CA VAL A 134 2.65 -26.70 -15.10
C VAL A 134 3.18 -26.19 -13.76
N PHE A 135 4.02 -26.97 -13.09
CA PHE A 135 4.77 -26.57 -11.91
C PHE A 135 6.24 -26.57 -12.25
N SER A 136 6.84 -25.40 -12.43
CA SER A 136 8.26 -25.26 -12.73
C SER A 136 9.04 -24.83 -11.48
N VAL A 137 10.30 -25.27 -11.43
CA VAL A 137 11.19 -25.02 -10.28
C VAL A 137 12.48 -24.41 -10.79
N ASN A 138 12.86 -23.25 -10.25
CA ASN A 138 14.10 -22.55 -10.59
C ASN A 138 14.60 -21.70 -9.42
N TYR A 139 15.74 -21.03 -9.62
CA TYR A 139 16.23 -19.99 -8.71
C TYR A 139 16.00 -18.61 -9.33
N LEU A 140 15.30 -17.74 -8.60
CA LEU A 140 15.06 -16.34 -8.99
C LEU A 140 16.29 -15.47 -8.72
N TRP A 141 16.26 -14.27 -9.29
CA TRP A 141 17.17 -13.15 -8.98
C TRP A 141 18.65 -13.46 -9.18
N GLY A 142 18.97 -14.40 -10.11
CA GLY A 142 20.37 -14.81 -10.32
C GLY A 142 21.01 -15.47 -9.10
N ARG A 143 20.21 -15.96 -8.15
CA ARG A 143 20.75 -16.70 -6.99
C ARG A 143 21.45 -17.98 -7.44
N PRO A 144 22.60 -18.33 -6.83
CA PRO A 144 23.34 -19.53 -7.20
C PRO A 144 22.58 -20.79 -6.79
N GLY A 145 22.43 -21.70 -7.73
CA GLY A 145 21.78 -23.00 -7.48
C GLY A 145 21.72 -23.83 -8.74
N SER A 146 21.38 -25.09 -8.58
CA SER A 146 21.13 -26.04 -9.66
C SER A 146 19.82 -26.76 -9.42
N VAL A 147 19.08 -27.03 -10.50
CA VAL A 147 17.81 -27.75 -10.44
C VAL A 147 17.90 -28.94 -11.39
N VAL A 148 17.64 -30.12 -10.91
CA VAL A 148 17.71 -31.38 -11.66
C VAL A 148 16.41 -32.13 -11.53
N LYS A 149 15.79 -32.49 -12.66
CA LYS A 149 14.61 -33.35 -12.70
C LYS A 149 15.02 -34.82 -12.70
N GLU A 150 14.54 -35.52 -11.72
CA GLU A 150 14.59 -36.99 -11.66
C GLU A 150 13.21 -37.58 -12.02
N ALA A 151 13.11 -38.92 -12.10
CA ALA A 151 11.88 -39.56 -12.55
C ALA A 151 10.61 -39.18 -11.76
N ARG A 152 10.73 -38.88 -10.46
CA ARG A 152 9.58 -38.61 -9.57
C ARG A 152 9.73 -37.35 -8.74
N ARG A 153 10.87 -36.62 -8.84
CA ARG A 153 11.12 -35.40 -8.08
C ARG A 153 11.95 -34.42 -8.91
N ILE A 154 11.89 -33.18 -8.49
CA ILE A 154 12.83 -32.15 -8.89
C ILE A 154 13.69 -31.86 -7.68
N GLU A 155 14.99 -31.96 -7.80
CA GLU A 155 15.92 -31.65 -6.74
C GLU A 155 16.60 -30.32 -7.03
N ALA A 156 16.44 -29.36 -6.11
CA ALA A 156 17.05 -28.04 -6.14
C ALA A 156 18.15 -27.96 -5.08
N ARG A 157 19.34 -27.53 -5.47
CA ARG A 157 20.51 -27.39 -4.59
C ARG A 157 21.08 -25.99 -4.67
N SER A 158 21.25 -25.36 -3.52
CA SER A 158 21.96 -24.10 -3.33
C SER A 158 23.04 -24.25 -2.27
N PRO A 159 23.89 -23.24 -2.04
CA PRO A 159 24.81 -23.22 -0.91
C PRO A 159 24.12 -23.30 0.46
N LEU A 160 22.83 -22.93 0.54
CA LEU A 160 22.08 -22.87 1.79
C LEU A 160 21.25 -24.13 2.05
N HIS A 161 20.63 -24.71 1.01
CA HIS A 161 19.64 -25.78 1.14
C HIS A 161 19.74 -26.80 0.00
N THR A 162 19.27 -28.00 0.30
CA THR A 162 18.86 -28.97 -0.72
C THR A 162 17.38 -29.26 -0.50
N VAL A 163 16.56 -28.99 -1.50
CA VAL A 163 15.10 -29.15 -1.44
C VAL A 163 14.65 -30.08 -2.56
N ALA A 164 13.88 -31.11 -2.20
CA ALA A 164 13.21 -31.96 -3.19
C ALA A 164 11.74 -31.53 -3.34
N VAL A 165 11.30 -31.37 -4.56
CA VAL A 165 9.91 -31.03 -4.90
C VAL A 165 9.26 -32.23 -5.57
N TYR A 166 8.03 -32.53 -5.16
CA TYR A 166 7.24 -33.67 -5.62
C TYR A 166 5.87 -33.19 -6.13
N CYS A 167 5.32 -33.90 -7.11
CA CYS A 167 3.98 -33.65 -7.63
C CYS A 167 3.14 -34.92 -7.58
N THR A 168 1.84 -34.77 -7.29
CA THR A 168 0.85 -35.84 -7.44
C THR A 168 0.45 -36.07 -8.91
N CYS A 169 1.09 -35.36 -9.83
CA CYS A 169 0.85 -35.40 -11.28
C CYS A 169 0.87 -36.85 -11.78
N LYS A 170 -0.17 -37.29 -12.43
CA LYS A 170 -0.09 -38.48 -13.23
C LYS A 170 0.72 -38.14 -14.49
N LYS A 171 1.63 -39.03 -14.91
CA LYS A 171 2.46 -38.83 -16.08
C LYS A 171 1.56 -38.37 -17.25
N ALA A 172 1.56 -37.09 -17.59
CA ALA A 172 0.92 -36.61 -18.79
C ALA A 172 1.64 -37.28 -19.98
N PRO A 173 0.95 -37.71 -21.01
CA PRO A 173 1.60 -38.09 -22.24
C PRO A 173 2.46 -36.86 -22.64
N GLU A 174 3.71 -37.07 -23.03
CA GLU A 174 4.69 -36.07 -23.45
C GLU A 174 4.19 -35.10 -24.56
N ARG A 175 2.97 -35.34 -25.03
CA ARG A 175 2.23 -34.56 -26.01
C ARG A 175 1.95 -33.10 -25.62
N ALA A 176 1.87 -32.79 -24.35
CA ALA A 176 1.28 -31.51 -23.94
C ALA A 176 2.24 -30.32 -24.10
N LEU A 177 3.55 -30.56 -24.16
CA LEU A 177 4.55 -29.49 -24.18
C LEU A 177 5.56 -29.63 -25.32
N ALA A 178 5.46 -30.69 -26.16
CA ALA A 178 6.32 -30.90 -27.29
C ALA A 178 5.95 -30.01 -28.48
N GLU A 179 6.90 -29.26 -28.95
CA GLU A 179 7.10 -28.72 -30.30
C GLU A 179 6.41 -27.39 -30.68
N ASP A 180 5.22 -27.04 -30.20
CA ASP A 180 4.46 -25.92 -30.79
C ASP A 180 4.34 -24.64 -29.93
N VAL A 181 4.86 -24.62 -28.71
CA VAL A 181 4.84 -23.43 -27.84
C VAL A 181 6.23 -23.21 -27.27
N ASN A 182 6.78 -22.07 -27.59
CA ASN A 182 7.93 -21.54 -26.91
C ASN A 182 7.50 -21.22 -25.47
N LEU A 183 7.45 -22.26 -24.60
CA LEU A 183 7.22 -22.06 -23.19
C LEU A 183 8.46 -21.34 -22.64
N PRO A 184 8.30 -20.20 -21.98
CA PRO A 184 9.41 -19.53 -21.29
C PRO A 184 9.83 -20.31 -20.03
N VAL A 185 9.67 -21.61 -20.02
CA VAL A 185 10.04 -22.55 -18.95
C VAL A 185 11.26 -23.30 -19.43
N SER A 186 12.44 -22.73 -19.15
CA SER A 186 13.73 -23.37 -19.48
C SER A 186 14.10 -24.49 -18.52
N ASP A 187 13.37 -24.62 -17.41
CA ASP A 187 13.81 -25.35 -16.23
C ASP A 187 13.00 -26.64 -15.98
N ALA A 188 13.40 -27.38 -14.95
CA ALA A 188 12.73 -28.59 -14.55
C ALA A 188 11.29 -28.32 -14.13
N TYR A 189 10.34 -29.06 -14.68
CA TYR A 189 8.91 -28.90 -14.39
C TYR A 189 8.18 -30.24 -14.29
N PHE A 190 6.99 -30.19 -13.63
CA PHE A 190 5.94 -31.19 -13.73
C PHE A 190 4.77 -30.61 -14.54
N SER A 191 4.11 -31.44 -15.32
CA SER A 191 2.90 -31.06 -16.04
C SER A 191 1.89 -32.19 -16.10
N THR A 192 0.61 -31.85 -16.16
CA THR A 192 -0.49 -32.81 -16.36
C THR A 192 -1.71 -32.10 -16.92
N ASP A 193 -2.60 -32.86 -17.57
CA ASP A 193 -3.92 -32.35 -17.92
C ASP A 193 -4.69 -31.94 -16.69
N PHE A 194 -5.23 -30.73 -16.71
CA PHE A 194 -5.84 -30.10 -15.54
C PHE A 194 -7.34 -30.40 -15.48
N VAL A 195 -7.67 -31.65 -15.17
CA VAL A 195 -9.05 -32.16 -15.07
C VAL A 195 -9.44 -32.60 -13.66
N GLN A 196 -8.48 -32.62 -12.75
CA GLN A 196 -8.66 -33.00 -11.34
C GLN A 196 -7.69 -32.22 -10.46
N PRO A 197 -7.87 -32.17 -9.13
CA PRO A 197 -6.92 -31.53 -8.23
C PRO A 197 -5.51 -32.09 -8.36
N VAL A 198 -4.52 -31.21 -8.32
CA VAL A 198 -3.09 -31.54 -8.41
C VAL A 198 -2.38 -30.89 -7.24
N GLY A 199 -1.62 -31.69 -6.50
CA GLY A 199 -0.83 -31.25 -5.35
C GLY A 199 0.65 -31.24 -5.63
N VAL A 200 1.36 -30.26 -5.03
CA VAL A 200 2.82 -30.19 -4.98
C VAL A 200 3.26 -30.13 -3.53
N SER A 201 4.36 -30.79 -3.20
CA SER A 201 4.98 -30.70 -1.87
C SER A 201 6.48 -30.54 -1.96
N SER A 202 7.08 -29.72 -1.11
CA SER A 202 8.52 -29.70 -0.88
C SER A 202 8.91 -30.67 0.25
N GLY A 203 10.17 -31.11 0.25
CA GLY A 203 10.76 -31.96 1.29
C GLY A 203 10.45 -33.44 1.15
N ALA A 204 9.18 -33.85 1.15
CA ALA A 204 8.77 -35.24 1.08
C ALA A 204 7.60 -35.44 0.10
N PRO A 205 7.48 -36.64 -0.53
CA PRO A 205 6.33 -36.98 -1.36
C PRO A 205 5.09 -37.15 -0.49
N LEU A 206 4.02 -36.42 -0.81
CA LEU A 206 2.73 -36.49 -0.13
C LEU A 206 1.64 -36.95 -1.09
N SER A 207 0.63 -37.67 -0.57
CA SER A 207 -0.59 -37.95 -1.32
C SER A 207 -1.48 -36.71 -1.40
N ILE A 208 -2.42 -36.69 -2.34
CA ILE A 208 -3.34 -35.57 -2.51
C ILE A 208 -4.17 -35.35 -1.23
N GLU A 209 -4.65 -36.43 -0.63
CA GLU A 209 -5.47 -36.38 0.60
C GLU A 209 -4.66 -35.78 1.77
N ARG A 210 -3.35 -36.04 1.82
CA ARG A 210 -2.48 -35.47 2.86
C ARG A 210 -2.26 -33.96 2.64
N ILE A 211 -2.08 -33.54 1.38
CA ILE A 211 -1.97 -32.12 1.02
C ILE A 211 -3.28 -31.40 1.37
N GLU A 212 -4.43 -31.94 0.98
CA GLU A 212 -5.74 -31.39 1.34
C GLU A 212 -5.92 -31.23 2.85
N ALA A 213 -5.50 -32.22 3.63
CA ALA A 213 -5.58 -32.16 5.09
C ALA A 213 -4.68 -31.09 5.71
N ILE A 214 -3.49 -30.83 5.14
CA ILE A 214 -2.59 -29.75 5.58
C ILE A 214 -3.22 -28.39 5.25
N ILE A 215 -3.70 -28.20 4.02
CA ILE A 215 -4.38 -26.97 3.57
C ILE A 215 -5.59 -26.68 4.46
N GLU A 216 -6.45 -27.66 4.71
CA GLU A 216 -7.64 -27.47 5.54
C GLU A 216 -7.30 -27.09 6.97
N ARG A 217 -6.25 -27.67 7.57
CA ARG A 217 -5.77 -27.27 8.90
C ARG A 217 -5.27 -25.82 8.89
N ALA A 218 -4.49 -25.43 7.89
CA ALA A 218 -3.99 -24.07 7.77
C ALA A 218 -5.15 -23.06 7.59
N ARG A 219 -6.14 -23.40 6.78
CA ARG A 219 -7.37 -22.61 6.62
C ARG A 219 -8.11 -22.42 7.95
N GLN A 220 -8.26 -23.49 8.73
CA GLN A 220 -8.92 -23.41 10.04
C GLN A 220 -8.12 -22.55 11.03
N ASN A 221 -6.80 -22.68 11.06
CA ASN A 221 -5.94 -21.84 11.91
C ASN A 221 -6.06 -20.36 11.53
N TYR A 222 -6.05 -20.06 10.23
CA TYR A 222 -6.26 -18.70 9.72
C TYR A 222 -7.62 -18.15 10.18
N ALA A 223 -8.70 -18.89 9.92
CA ALA A 223 -10.04 -18.45 10.31
C ALA A 223 -10.18 -18.23 11.82
N GLN A 224 -9.55 -19.09 12.65
CA GLN A 224 -9.52 -18.91 14.11
C GLN A 224 -8.71 -17.67 14.51
N SER A 225 -7.61 -17.38 13.82
CA SER A 225 -6.81 -16.17 14.08
C SER A 225 -7.62 -14.91 13.83
N VAL A 226 -8.26 -14.82 12.67
CA VAL A 226 -9.13 -13.70 12.31
C VAL A 226 -10.30 -13.55 13.28
N ALA A 227 -10.96 -14.65 13.64
CA ALA A 227 -12.11 -14.63 14.56
C ALA A 227 -11.79 -14.09 15.96
N ARG A 228 -10.53 -14.14 16.41
CA ARG A 228 -10.09 -13.53 17.68
C ARG A 228 -10.28 -12.02 17.72
N SER A 229 -10.35 -11.37 16.57
CA SER A 229 -10.59 -9.92 16.45
C SER A 229 -12.06 -9.52 16.68
N GLY A 230 -12.94 -10.50 16.94
CA GLY A 230 -14.34 -10.25 17.32
C GLY A 230 -15.12 -9.46 16.26
N LYS A 231 -15.64 -8.31 16.62
CA LYS A 231 -16.43 -7.46 15.69
C LYS A 231 -15.60 -6.95 14.52
N SER A 232 -14.32 -6.70 14.74
CA SER A 232 -13.39 -6.20 13.70
C SER A 232 -12.81 -7.30 12.82
N ALA A 233 -13.26 -8.55 12.95
CA ALA A 233 -12.69 -9.71 12.24
C ALA A 233 -12.65 -9.51 10.73
N GLU A 234 -13.70 -8.98 10.13
CA GLU A 234 -13.78 -8.75 8.67
C GLU A 234 -12.78 -7.69 8.20
N VAL A 235 -12.57 -6.63 8.97
CA VAL A 235 -11.56 -5.61 8.67
C VAL A 235 -10.15 -6.15 8.82
N VAL A 236 -9.90 -6.93 9.86
CA VAL A 236 -8.59 -7.55 10.10
C VAL A 236 -8.26 -8.56 8.99
N ASP A 237 -9.22 -9.38 8.58
CA ASP A 237 -9.11 -10.30 7.44
C ASP A 237 -8.75 -9.56 6.15
N ALA A 238 -9.47 -8.47 5.87
CA ALA A 238 -9.24 -7.66 4.67
C ALA A 238 -7.87 -6.99 4.67
N ILE A 239 -7.46 -6.34 5.76
CA ILE A 239 -6.16 -5.67 5.85
C ILE A 239 -5.03 -6.70 5.72
N GLN A 240 -5.13 -7.83 6.43
CA GLN A 240 -4.14 -8.91 6.33
C GLN A 240 -4.06 -9.48 4.91
N THR A 241 -5.20 -9.69 4.26
CA THR A 241 -5.26 -10.19 2.88
C THR A 241 -4.64 -9.19 1.90
N VAL A 242 -5.02 -7.91 1.99
CA VAL A 242 -4.50 -6.87 1.09
C VAL A 242 -3.00 -6.73 1.24
N LEU A 243 -2.50 -6.50 2.44
CA LEU A 243 -1.07 -6.32 2.67
C LEU A 243 -0.28 -7.60 2.39
N GLY A 244 -0.82 -8.78 2.73
CA GLY A 244 -0.17 -10.06 2.44
C GLY A 244 0.07 -10.28 0.94
N TRP A 245 -0.89 -9.91 0.09
CA TRP A 245 -0.74 -10.01 -1.36
C TRP A 245 0.09 -8.90 -1.97
N ASP A 246 0.12 -7.69 -1.39
CA ASP A 246 0.91 -6.57 -1.90
C ASP A 246 2.38 -6.63 -1.44
N THR A 247 2.65 -7.23 -0.28
CA THR A 247 4.02 -7.39 0.23
C THR A 247 4.90 -8.18 -0.75
N ILE A 248 6.14 -7.72 -0.91
CA ILE A 248 7.16 -8.34 -1.76
C ILE A 248 8.49 -8.51 -1.01
N TYR A 249 9.32 -9.41 -1.53
CA TYR A 249 10.73 -9.47 -1.18
C TYR A 249 11.55 -8.79 -2.26
N GLU A 250 12.27 -7.73 -1.89
CA GLU A 250 13.20 -7.02 -2.77
C GLU A 250 14.60 -7.66 -2.62
N PRO A 251 15.12 -8.33 -3.70
CA PRO A 251 16.25 -9.21 -3.57
C PRO A 251 17.62 -8.51 -3.47
N GLU A 252 17.76 -7.28 -3.99
CA GLU A 252 19.04 -6.55 -3.96
C GLU A 252 19.34 -6.07 -2.54
N GLY A 253 18.39 -5.42 -1.90
CA GLY A 253 18.46 -4.98 -0.50
C GLY A 253 18.19 -6.08 0.51
N ARG A 254 17.72 -7.26 0.08
CA ARG A 254 17.28 -8.38 0.94
C ARG A 254 16.28 -7.94 1.98
N ARG A 255 15.22 -7.31 1.52
CA ARG A 255 14.22 -6.68 2.39
C ARG A 255 12.81 -7.02 1.97
N VAL A 256 11.95 -7.04 2.96
CA VAL A 256 10.49 -7.17 2.81
C VAL A 256 9.88 -5.81 2.97
N LEU A 257 8.96 -5.45 2.09
CA LEU A 257 8.22 -4.19 2.11
C LEU A 257 6.87 -4.33 1.41
N SER A 258 5.94 -3.44 1.72
CA SER A 258 4.60 -3.41 1.13
C SER A 258 4.49 -2.23 0.14
N PRO A 259 4.71 -2.46 -1.18
CA PRO A 259 4.43 -1.44 -2.18
C PRO A 259 2.92 -1.20 -2.30
N VAL A 260 2.53 -0.13 -2.98
CA VAL A 260 1.13 0.26 -3.14
C VAL A 260 0.27 -0.80 -3.82
N SER A 261 0.83 -1.52 -4.79
CA SER A 261 0.29 -2.74 -5.39
C SER A 261 1.36 -3.44 -6.24
N ARG A 262 1.13 -4.70 -6.59
CA ARG A 262 2.07 -5.44 -7.46
C ARG A 262 2.06 -4.96 -8.92
N VAL A 263 0.92 -4.53 -9.42
CA VAL A 263 0.81 -4.00 -10.79
C VAL A 263 1.67 -2.75 -10.94
N TRP A 264 1.62 -1.85 -9.98
CA TRP A 264 2.48 -0.67 -9.94
C TRP A 264 3.96 -1.06 -9.86
N SER A 265 4.30 -1.97 -8.97
CA SER A 265 5.68 -2.43 -8.79
C SER A 265 6.27 -2.99 -10.09
N VAL A 266 5.55 -3.87 -10.78
CA VAL A 266 5.98 -4.42 -12.07
C VAL A 266 6.12 -3.34 -13.14
N SER A 267 5.16 -2.41 -13.23
CA SER A 267 5.21 -1.33 -14.21
C SER A 267 6.36 -0.33 -13.97
N TRP A 268 6.83 -0.23 -12.72
CA TRP A 268 7.94 0.64 -12.32
C TRP A 268 9.29 -0.10 -12.21
N GLY A 269 9.36 -1.34 -12.70
CA GLY A 269 10.61 -2.09 -12.88
C GLY A 269 11.05 -2.92 -11.68
N GLY A 270 10.16 -3.27 -10.75
CA GLY A 270 10.42 -4.19 -9.65
C GLY A 270 9.71 -3.83 -8.36
N TYR A 271 9.87 -2.64 -7.83
CA TYR A 271 9.06 -2.10 -6.75
C TYR A 271 8.89 -0.59 -6.91
N VAL A 272 7.83 -0.06 -6.34
CA VAL A 272 7.67 1.36 -6.05
C VAL A 272 6.97 1.52 -4.70
N ILE A 273 7.52 2.40 -3.88
CA ILE A 273 6.87 2.89 -2.66
C ILE A 273 6.67 4.39 -2.81
N PHE A 274 5.51 4.85 -2.36
CA PHE A 274 5.20 6.27 -2.20
C PHE A 274 5.24 6.61 -0.71
N ASP A 275 5.58 7.83 -0.38
CA ASP A 275 5.82 8.29 0.98
C ASP A 275 4.63 8.00 1.92
N TRP A 276 3.54 8.78 1.82
CA TRP A 276 2.41 8.65 2.74
C TRP A 276 1.65 7.34 2.60
N ASP A 277 1.63 6.76 1.38
CA ASP A 277 1.02 5.46 1.10
C ASP A 277 1.65 4.35 1.93
N THR A 278 2.98 4.29 1.93
CA THR A 278 3.71 3.25 2.66
C THR A 278 3.64 3.47 4.17
N PHE A 279 3.58 4.73 4.65
CA PHE A 279 3.27 4.99 6.06
C PHE A 279 1.86 4.52 6.44
N PHE A 280 0.87 4.62 5.55
CA PHE A 280 -0.45 4.05 5.81
C PHE A 280 -0.45 2.53 5.76
N ALA A 281 0.35 1.90 4.89
CA ALA A 281 0.58 0.45 4.95
C ALA A 281 1.15 0.04 6.31
N ALA A 282 2.19 0.74 6.80
CA ALA A 282 2.77 0.51 8.13
C ALA A 282 1.73 0.66 9.26
N THR A 283 0.87 1.68 9.17
CA THR A 283 -0.22 1.89 10.12
C THR A 283 -1.17 0.69 10.15
N MET A 284 -1.61 0.22 8.99
CA MET A 284 -2.51 -0.93 8.86
C MET A 284 -1.85 -2.24 9.27
N ALA A 285 -0.59 -2.48 8.89
CA ALA A 285 0.17 -3.66 9.29
C ALA A 285 0.27 -3.79 10.82
N SER A 286 0.31 -2.65 11.53
CA SER A 286 0.42 -2.62 13.00
C SER A 286 -0.69 -3.34 13.75
N ILE A 287 -1.82 -3.67 13.09
CA ILE A 287 -2.91 -4.42 13.75
C ILE A 287 -2.60 -5.91 13.92
N GLY A 288 -1.70 -6.48 13.12
CA GLY A 288 -1.44 -7.91 13.10
C GLY A 288 0.01 -8.32 12.90
N ASP A 289 0.82 -7.51 12.23
CA ASP A 289 2.25 -7.78 12.01
C ASP A 289 3.13 -6.58 12.40
N ARG A 290 3.70 -6.65 13.59
CA ARG A 290 4.58 -5.62 14.13
C ARG A 290 5.84 -5.43 13.27
N ASP A 291 6.47 -6.53 12.86
CA ASP A 291 7.74 -6.48 12.17
C ASP A 291 7.56 -5.90 10.75
N LEU A 292 6.45 -6.20 10.07
CA LEU A 292 6.09 -5.59 8.80
C LEU A 292 5.77 -4.09 8.96
N ALA A 293 5.04 -3.70 10.01
CA ALA A 293 4.76 -2.29 10.30
C ALA A 293 6.05 -1.48 10.49
N TYR A 294 7.03 -2.05 11.20
CA TYR A 294 8.35 -1.42 11.36
C TYR A 294 9.12 -1.37 10.05
N ALA A 295 9.06 -2.46 9.26
CA ALA A 295 9.75 -2.53 7.98
C ALA A 295 9.26 -1.45 7.01
N ASP A 296 7.96 -1.32 6.83
CA ASP A 296 7.37 -0.33 5.92
C ASP A 296 7.70 1.10 6.35
N ALA A 297 7.55 1.44 7.63
CA ALA A 297 7.90 2.77 8.14
C ALA A 297 9.40 3.08 7.98
N ILE A 298 10.28 2.13 8.32
CA ILE A 298 11.72 2.34 8.24
C ILE A 298 12.19 2.38 6.78
N GLU A 299 11.68 1.53 5.88
CA GLU A 299 12.06 1.56 4.45
C GLU A 299 11.64 2.88 3.79
N THR A 300 10.48 3.43 4.14
CA THR A 300 10.07 4.76 3.68
C THR A 300 11.08 5.82 4.13
N LEU A 301 11.47 5.83 5.41
CA LEU A 301 12.47 6.75 5.93
C LEU A 301 13.87 6.52 5.32
N ARG A 302 14.24 5.29 5.03
CA ARG A 302 15.52 4.96 4.36
C ARG A 302 15.59 5.44 2.92
N SER A 303 14.44 5.72 2.30
CA SER A 303 14.39 6.33 0.97
C SER A 303 14.81 7.81 0.97
N GLU A 304 15.01 8.42 2.15
CA GLU A 304 15.39 9.84 2.31
C GLU A 304 16.47 10.27 1.32
N THR A 305 16.33 11.46 0.78
CA THR A 305 17.28 12.07 -0.15
C THR A 305 18.49 12.66 0.59
N GLN A 306 19.58 12.96 -0.12
CA GLN A 306 20.73 13.68 0.46
C GLN A 306 20.35 15.07 0.99
N GLN A 307 19.26 15.65 0.49
CA GLN A 307 18.75 16.94 0.95
C GLN A 307 17.98 16.83 2.28
N GLY A 308 17.69 15.62 2.75
CA GLY A 308 17.07 15.36 4.05
C GLY A 308 15.55 15.34 4.02
N PHE A 309 14.91 14.95 2.91
CA PHE A 309 13.48 14.73 2.83
C PHE A 309 13.15 13.32 2.32
N VAL A 310 12.01 12.79 2.74
CA VAL A 310 11.43 11.58 2.20
C VAL A 310 10.84 11.90 0.82
N PRO A 311 11.26 11.20 -0.25
CA PRO A 311 10.81 11.52 -1.61
C PRO A 311 9.37 11.09 -1.84
N ASN A 312 8.67 11.78 -2.76
CA ASN A 312 7.33 11.41 -3.21
C ASN A 312 7.27 9.92 -3.60
N TYR A 313 8.26 9.44 -4.36
CA TYR A 313 8.41 8.02 -4.64
C TYR A 313 9.87 7.56 -4.57
N ALA A 314 10.05 6.26 -4.24
CA ALA A 314 11.30 5.53 -4.43
C ALA A 314 11.02 4.19 -5.10
N ARG A 315 11.87 3.76 -6.06
CA ARG A 315 11.65 2.55 -6.85
C ARG A 315 12.94 1.78 -7.12
N SER A 316 12.78 0.63 -7.73
CA SER A 316 13.88 -0.24 -8.17
C SER A 316 14.96 0.52 -8.92
N GLY A 317 16.21 0.09 -8.73
CA GLY A 317 17.40 0.73 -9.34
C GLY A 317 17.82 2.02 -8.63
N GLY A 318 17.39 2.26 -7.38
CA GLY A 318 17.76 3.44 -6.60
C GLY A 318 17.10 4.76 -7.06
N TRP A 319 16.15 4.70 -7.98
CA TRP A 319 15.44 5.87 -8.46
C TRP A 319 14.46 6.44 -7.44
N LYS A 320 14.43 7.77 -7.30
CA LYS A 320 13.49 8.48 -6.43
C LYS A 320 13.23 9.89 -6.93
N SER A 321 12.11 10.49 -6.52
CA SER A 321 11.89 11.92 -6.74
C SER A 321 12.89 12.71 -5.90
N SER A 322 13.69 13.54 -6.56
CA SER A 322 14.71 14.37 -5.89
C SER A 322 14.35 15.85 -5.87
N ASP A 323 13.16 16.16 -6.35
CA ASP A 323 12.61 17.50 -6.49
C ASP A 323 11.45 17.79 -5.53
N ARG A 324 10.81 16.76 -5.01
CA ARG A 324 9.60 16.88 -4.18
C ARG A 324 9.44 15.73 -3.20
N SER A 325 8.77 16.03 -2.11
CA SER A 325 8.31 15.09 -1.09
C SER A 325 6.82 14.71 -1.32
N GLU A 326 6.16 14.23 -0.30
CA GLU A 326 4.71 14.05 -0.17
C GLU A 326 4.25 14.44 1.24
N PRO A 327 2.92 14.36 1.56
CA PRO A 327 2.37 14.85 2.82
C PRO A 327 3.08 14.29 4.07
N PRO A 328 3.48 15.16 5.01
CA PRO A 328 4.27 14.78 6.20
C PRO A 328 3.40 14.05 7.24
N VAL A 329 3.23 12.74 7.08
CA VAL A 329 2.50 11.87 8.01
C VAL A 329 3.42 10.91 8.79
N GLY A 330 4.72 10.98 8.56
CA GLY A 330 5.69 10.01 9.08
C GLY A 330 5.75 9.97 10.60
N ALA A 331 5.87 11.14 11.28
CA ALA A 331 5.96 11.16 12.73
C ALA A 331 4.65 10.73 13.41
N ILE A 332 3.50 11.07 12.83
CA ILE A 332 2.18 10.63 13.32
C ILE A 332 2.09 9.11 13.27
N THR A 333 2.48 8.51 12.13
CA THR A 333 2.50 7.07 11.93
C THR A 333 3.45 6.36 12.89
N VAL A 334 4.70 6.80 12.96
CA VAL A 334 5.73 6.17 13.82
C VAL A 334 5.35 6.25 15.30
N LEU A 335 4.82 7.39 15.75
CA LEU A 335 4.35 7.52 17.12
C LEU A 335 3.15 6.59 17.40
N GLY A 336 2.20 6.50 16.49
CA GLY A 336 1.03 5.61 16.60
C GLY A 336 1.45 4.14 16.71
N ILE A 337 2.36 3.68 15.87
CA ILE A 337 2.93 2.32 15.93
C ILE A 337 3.67 2.10 17.25
N TYR A 338 4.48 3.07 17.68
CA TYR A 338 5.17 2.98 18.97
C TYR A 338 4.20 2.87 20.15
N GLN A 339 3.12 3.65 20.16
CA GLN A 339 2.11 3.61 21.22
C GLN A 339 1.43 2.23 21.34
N ARG A 340 1.43 1.46 20.27
CA ARG A 340 0.89 0.09 20.27
C ARG A 340 1.88 -0.95 20.82
N PHE A 341 3.16 -0.83 20.49
CA PHE A 341 4.16 -1.86 20.78
C PHE A 341 5.22 -1.47 21.83
N HIS A 342 5.42 -0.17 22.08
CA HIS A 342 6.36 0.40 23.04
C HIS A 342 7.85 0.02 22.82
N ASP A 343 8.22 -0.36 21.61
CA ASP A 343 9.60 -0.69 21.25
C ASP A 343 10.45 0.58 21.04
N ARG A 344 11.18 1.02 22.07
CA ARG A 344 11.98 2.25 22.05
C ARG A 344 12.97 2.32 20.88
N TRP A 345 13.59 1.20 20.51
CA TRP A 345 14.55 1.17 19.41
C TRP A 345 13.95 1.61 18.06
N PHE A 346 12.65 1.38 17.86
CA PHE A 346 11.95 1.81 16.66
C PHE A 346 11.87 3.34 16.57
N LEU A 347 11.65 4.02 17.70
CA LEU A 347 11.75 5.47 17.74
C LEU A 347 13.18 5.95 17.52
N GLU A 348 14.18 5.29 18.11
CA GLU A 348 15.60 5.61 17.93
C GLU A 348 16.02 5.51 16.45
N GLU A 349 15.53 4.51 15.72
CA GLU A 349 15.77 4.33 14.28
C GLU A 349 15.11 5.43 13.43
N ALA A 350 13.86 5.78 13.76
CA ALA A 350 13.04 6.68 12.96
C ALA A 350 13.28 8.18 13.25
N PHE A 351 13.74 8.54 14.44
CA PHE A 351 13.74 9.93 14.91
C PHE A 351 14.62 10.86 14.06
N THR A 352 15.84 10.46 13.78
CA THR A 352 16.80 11.32 13.06
C THR A 352 16.34 11.65 11.63
N PRO A 353 15.93 10.67 10.79
CA PRO A 353 15.41 10.98 9.46
C PRO A 353 14.11 11.80 9.52
N LEU A 354 13.19 11.52 10.44
CA LEU A 354 11.98 12.34 10.63
C LEU A 354 12.30 13.79 11.02
N LEU A 355 13.28 14.01 11.89
CA LEU A 355 13.69 15.36 12.29
C LEU A 355 14.32 16.13 11.12
N ARG A 356 15.12 15.47 10.30
CA ARG A 356 15.69 16.08 9.08
C ARG A 356 14.60 16.47 8.11
N TRP A 357 13.67 15.58 7.84
CA TRP A 357 12.55 15.82 6.95
C TRP A 357 11.62 16.94 7.45
N ASN A 358 11.32 16.96 8.76
CA ASN A 358 10.54 18.03 9.37
C ASN A 358 11.24 19.40 9.23
N ARG A 359 12.58 19.45 9.40
CA ARG A 359 13.37 20.68 9.18
C ARG A 359 13.36 21.10 7.72
N TRP A 360 13.43 20.15 6.80
CA TRP A 360 13.44 20.42 5.37
C TRP A 360 12.15 21.13 4.92
N TRP A 361 10.98 20.71 5.36
CA TRP A 361 9.72 21.38 5.07
C TRP A 361 9.76 22.86 5.40
N ALA A 362 10.19 23.22 6.60
CA ALA A 362 10.28 24.61 7.06
C ALA A 362 11.33 25.42 6.30
N ALA A 363 12.41 24.80 5.85
CA ALA A 363 13.49 25.47 5.12
C ALA A 363 13.17 25.65 3.63
N HIS A 364 12.44 24.72 3.01
CA HIS A 364 12.29 24.65 1.55
C HIS A 364 10.87 24.96 1.07
N ARG A 365 9.85 24.83 1.90
CA ARG A 365 8.44 24.98 1.51
C ARG A 365 7.71 26.12 2.24
N ASP A 366 8.44 27.02 2.86
CA ASP A 366 7.88 28.20 3.53
C ASP A 366 7.84 29.40 2.57
N ILE A 367 6.71 30.11 2.56
CA ILE A 367 6.54 31.44 1.99
C ILE A 367 5.89 32.33 3.05
N GLN A 368 6.65 33.27 3.62
CA GLN A 368 6.15 34.25 4.61
C GLN A 368 5.50 33.59 5.86
N GLY A 369 5.94 32.39 6.22
CA GLY A 369 5.42 31.60 7.34
C GLY A 369 4.21 30.72 6.99
N TYR A 370 3.85 30.60 5.74
CA TYR A 370 2.89 29.60 5.26
C TYR A 370 3.61 28.50 4.50
N LEU A 371 3.26 27.26 4.77
CA LEU A 371 3.75 26.14 3.98
C LEU A 371 2.94 26.01 2.68
N THR A 372 3.65 25.66 1.63
CA THR A 372 3.14 25.44 0.30
C THR A 372 3.85 24.27 -0.37
N TRP A 373 3.27 23.77 -1.44
CA TRP A 373 3.83 22.71 -2.26
C TRP A 373 4.85 23.24 -3.28
N GLY A 374 5.84 22.42 -3.61
CA GLY A 374 6.88 22.81 -4.54
C GLY A 374 7.50 21.65 -5.30
N SER A 375 8.32 21.96 -6.30
CA SER A 375 9.09 20.99 -7.08
C SER A 375 10.40 21.62 -7.51
N ASP A 376 11.50 21.25 -6.85
CA ASP A 376 12.82 21.86 -7.08
C ASP A 376 13.42 21.40 -8.41
N GLY A 377 13.71 22.33 -9.31
CA GLY A 377 14.19 22.03 -10.66
C GLY A 377 15.70 21.88 -10.82
N THR A 378 16.47 22.30 -9.80
CA THR A 378 17.92 22.40 -9.86
C THR A 378 18.62 21.29 -9.07
N ASN A 379 19.69 20.73 -9.62
CA ASN A 379 20.62 19.78 -8.99
C ASN A 379 20.20 18.31 -8.88
N ALA A 380 19.07 17.89 -9.41
CA ALA A 380 18.78 16.48 -9.46
C ALA A 380 19.40 15.82 -10.70
N PRO A 381 19.93 14.58 -10.63
CA PRO A 381 20.31 13.81 -11.79
C PRO A 381 19.12 13.77 -12.76
N ALA A 382 19.35 13.90 -14.05
CA ALA A 382 18.30 13.82 -15.05
C ALA A 382 17.58 12.47 -14.92
N ASN A 383 16.49 12.44 -14.17
CA ASN A 383 15.57 11.32 -14.16
C ASN A 383 14.74 11.44 -15.42
N LEU A 384 15.03 10.59 -16.40
CA LEU A 384 14.43 10.66 -17.74
C LEU A 384 12.90 10.45 -17.72
N ASP A 385 12.36 9.89 -16.63
CA ASP A 385 10.96 9.51 -16.55
C ASP A 385 10.07 10.57 -15.84
N ASP A 386 10.66 11.59 -15.21
CA ASP A 386 9.91 12.62 -14.49
C ASP A 386 9.95 13.98 -15.19
N THR A 387 9.00 14.18 -16.09
CA THR A 387 8.82 15.45 -16.81
C THR A 387 8.18 16.57 -15.98
N ALA A 388 7.65 16.24 -14.80
CA ALA A 388 6.98 17.18 -13.90
C ALA A 388 7.97 17.99 -13.04
N ARG A 389 9.24 17.54 -12.95
CA ARG A 389 10.27 18.19 -12.14
C ARG A 389 10.43 19.69 -12.47
N GLY A 390 10.51 20.50 -11.42
CA GLY A 390 10.68 21.96 -11.54
C GLY A 390 9.52 22.67 -12.19
N THR A 391 8.34 22.04 -12.22
CA THR A 391 7.14 22.58 -12.82
C THR A 391 6.00 22.73 -11.82
N ARG A 392 4.96 23.47 -12.23
CA ARG A 392 3.72 23.55 -11.48
C ARG A 392 3.09 22.16 -11.27
N ALA A 393 3.15 21.28 -12.26
CA ALA A 393 2.64 19.93 -12.15
C ALA A 393 3.39 19.14 -11.05
N GLY A 394 4.73 19.23 -11.02
CA GLY A 394 5.51 18.61 -9.96
C GLY A 394 5.18 19.14 -8.57
N ALA A 395 4.95 20.44 -8.44
CA ALA A 395 4.52 21.04 -7.18
C ALA A 395 3.13 20.56 -6.73
N ILE A 396 2.22 20.28 -7.65
CA ILE A 396 0.92 19.68 -7.33
C ILE A 396 1.11 18.20 -6.93
N LEU A 397 1.96 17.45 -7.62
CA LEU A 397 2.28 16.06 -7.26
C LEU A 397 2.87 15.92 -5.86
N GLU A 398 3.58 16.95 -5.32
CA GLU A 398 4.06 16.95 -3.93
C GLU A 398 2.90 16.89 -2.91
N SER A 399 1.71 17.35 -3.30
CA SER A 399 0.54 17.29 -2.42
C SER A 399 -0.06 15.88 -2.28
N GLY A 400 0.33 14.92 -3.12
CA GLY A 400 -0.33 13.63 -3.27
C GLY A 400 -1.75 13.73 -3.82
N LEU A 401 -2.22 14.93 -4.22
CA LEU A 401 -3.57 15.21 -4.72
C LEU A 401 -3.52 15.65 -6.20
N ASP A 402 -2.95 14.83 -7.04
CA ASP A 402 -2.40 15.11 -8.38
C ASP A 402 -3.21 16.03 -9.30
N ASN A 403 -4.52 15.86 -9.34
CA ASN A 403 -5.41 16.68 -10.16
C ASN A 403 -6.51 17.37 -9.33
N SER A 404 -6.27 17.58 -8.04
CA SER A 404 -7.24 18.22 -7.17
C SER A 404 -7.66 19.60 -7.69
N PRO A 405 -8.98 19.88 -7.75
CA PRO A 405 -9.47 21.17 -8.21
C PRO A 405 -9.09 22.33 -7.27
N MET A 406 -8.61 22.05 -6.07
CA MET A 406 -8.09 23.10 -5.18
C MET A 406 -6.93 23.87 -5.78
N TYR A 407 -6.16 23.24 -6.66
CA TYR A 407 -4.97 23.81 -7.28
C TYR A 407 -5.20 24.32 -8.71
N ASP A 408 -6.42 24.22 -9.26
CA ASP A 408 -6.70 24.66 -10.65
C ASP A 408 -6.23 26.10 -10.92
N ASP A 409 -6.47 27.00 -9.95
CA ASP A 409 -6.14 28.41 -10.04
C ASP A 409 -4.86 28.82 -9.27
N ALA A 410 -4.16 27.85 -8.63
CA ALA A 410 -2.95 28.13 -7.87
C ALA A 410 -1.81 28.54 -8.81
N ALA A 411 -1.24 29.71 -8.58
CA ALA A 411 -0.08 30.17 -9.34
C ALA A 411 1.19 29.46 -8.89
N TYR A 412 2.14 29.35 -9.81
CA TYR A 412 3.46 28.76 -9.56
C TYR A 412 4.54 29.78 -9.89
N ASP A 413 5.44 30.01 -8.94
CA ASP A 413 6.61 30.84 -9.15
C ASP A 413 7.79 29.95 -9.60
N ALA A 414 8.19 30.12 -10.86
CA ALA A 414 9.30 29.39 -11.46
C ALA A 414 10.67 29.77 -10.89
N ALA A 415 10.79 30.89 -10.17
CA ALA A 415 12.05 31.29 -9.55
C ALA A 415 12.27 30.60 -8.19
N THR A 416 11.20 30.39 -7.44
CA THR A 416 11.24 29.71 -6.13
C THR A 416 10.79 28.24 -6.22
N HIS A 417 10.27 27.82 -7.36
CA HIS A 417 9.73 26.47 -7.61
C HIS A 417 8.59 26.05 -6.68
N LYS A 418 7.74 27.01 -6.27
CA LYS A 418 6.65 26.81 -5.31
C LYS A 418 5.31 27.28 -5.87
N LEU A 419 4.22 26.69 -5.36
CA LEU A 419 2.91 27.29 -5.51
C LEU A 419 2.82 28.53 -4.61
N GLU A 420 2.28 29.63 -5.11
CA GLU A 420 2.05 30.86 -4.34
C GLU A 420 0.72 30.77 -3.56
N PHE A 421 0.62 29.75 -2.69
CA PHE A 421 -0.61 29.28 -2.11
C PHE A 421 -0.39 28.81 -0.66
N ALA A 422 -1.05 29.41 0.31
CA ALA A 422 -1.06 28.90 1.67
C ALA A 422 -2.02 27.70 1.76
N ASP A 423 -1.48 26.52 2.04
CA ASP A 423 -2.26 25.28 2.07
C ASP A 423 -2.63 24.90 3.51
N VAL A 424 -3.92 24.91 3.81
CA VAL A 424 -4.47 24.54 5.13
C VAL A 424 -4.14 23.09 5.48
N GLY A 425 -4.26 22.19 4.50
CA GLY A 425 -3.99 20.76 4.68
C GLY A 425 -2.54 20.49 5.06
N LEU A 426 -1.59 21.00 4.26
CA LEU A 426 -0.17 20.85 4.53
C LEU A 426 0.22 21.45 5.88
N MET A 427 -0.20 22.68 6.15
CA MET A 427 0.12 23.33 7.44
C MET A 427 -0.40 22.52 8.63
N SER A 428 -1.59 21.96 8.51
CA SER A 428 -2.21 21.16 9.57
C SER A 428 -1.50 19.81 9.76
N MET A 429 -1.19 19.09 8.67
CA MET A 429 -0.42 17.85 8.74
C MET A 429 0.96 18.08 9.34
N TYR A 430 1.64 19.14 8.89
CA TYR A 430 2.96 19.49 9.41
C TYR A 430 2.94 19.86 10.90
N ILE A 431 1.93 20.57 11.38
CA ILE A 431 1.77 20.89 12.82
C ILE A 431 1.55 19.60 13.60
N ALA A 432 0.70 18.69 13.12
CA ALA A 432 0.46 17.41 13.77
C ALA A 432 1.71 16.52 13.76
N ASP A 433 2.48 16.53 12.68
CA ASP A 433 3.77 15.85 12.58
C ASP A 433 4.79 16.44 13.59
N CYS A 434 4.88 17.77 13.71
CA CYS A 434 5.70 18.42 14.73
C CYS A 434 5.32 17.98 16.14
N ASP A 435 4.02 17.93 16.47
CA ASP A 435 3.57 17.55 17.82
C ASP A 435 3.91 16.09 18.13
N ALA A 436 3.73 15.20 17.15
CA ALA A 436 4.13 13.79 17.26
C ALA A 436 5.65 13.65 17.43
N LEU A 437 6.42 14.33 16.60
CA LEU A 437 7.89 14.31 16.67
C LEU A 437 8.44 14.90 17.97
N ALA A 438 7.83 15.97 18.50
CA ALA A 438 8.19 16.52 19.81
C ALA A 438 7.90 15.53 20.94
N THR A 439 6.81 14.77 20.85
CA THR A 439 6.50 13.69 21.80
C THR A 439 7.54 12.58 21.73
N MET A 440 7.97 12.19 20.52
CA MET A 440 9.06 11.22 20.34
C MET A 440 10.37 11.73 20.95
N ALA A 441 10.68 13.02 20.75
CA ALA A 441 11.87 13.64 21.34
C ALA A 441 11.86 13.59 22.88
N ASP A 442 10.71 13.83 23.52
CA ASP A 442 10.58 13.70 24.98
C ASP A 442 10.80 12.25 25.44
N ILE A 443 10.22 11.27 24.76
CA ILE A 443 10.39 9.84 25.06
C ILE A 443 11.87 9.44 24.93
N LEU A 444 12.57 9.98 23.94
CA LEU A 444 13.98 9.69 23.67
C LEU A 444 14.93 10.45 24.58
N GLY A 445 14.46 11.49 25.29
CA GLY A 445 15.29 12.32 26.15
C GLY A 445 16.11 13.36 25.38
N GLU A 446 15.53 13.89 24.27
CA GLU A 446 16.12 14.90 23.38
C GLU A 446 15.47 16.28 23.60
N PRO A 447 15.70 16.95 24.78
CA PRO A 447 14.94 18.15 25.15
C PRO A 447 15.24 19.36 24.24
N ALA A 448 16.42 19.44 23.65
CA ALA A 448 16.77 20.51 22.73
C ALA A 448 15.97 20.38 21.41
N ALA A 449 15.86 19.17 20.87
CA ALA A 449 15.05 18.89 19.69
C ALA A 449 13.55 19.11 19.99
N ALA A 450 13.06 18.62 21.13
CA ALA A 450 11.67 18.83 21.56
C ALA A 450 11.31 20.31 21.62
N LYS A 451 12.18 21.14 22.18
CA LYS A 451 12.00 22.60 22.24
C LYS A 451 11.96 23.23 20.84
N GLU A 452 12.94 22.92 19.99
CA GLU A 452 13.00 23.41 18.60
C GLU A 452 11.73 23.10 17.83
N ILE A 453 11.27 21.82 17.91
CA ILE A 453 10.09 21.35 17.19
C ILE A 453 8.83 22.06 17.68
N ARG A 454 8.65 22.21 19.00
CA ARG A 454 7.50 22.92 19.58
C ARG A 454 7.47 24.39 19.20
N GLU A 455 8.62 25.07 19.17
CA GLU A 455 8.72 26.46 18.73
C GLU A 455 8.33 26.59 17.24
N ARG A 456 8.69 25.59 16.42
CA ARG A 456 8.32 25.52 15.01
C ARG A 456 6.82 25.29 14.86
N SER A 457 6.24 24.31 15.56
CA SER A 457 4.79 24.05 15.59
C SER A 457 4.02 25.31 15.98
N ALA A 458 4.46 26.00 17.04
CA ALA A 458 3.79 27.22 17.52
C ALA A 458 3.77 28.34 16.47
N ARG A 459 4.87 28.54 15.73
CA ARG A 459 4.92 29.56 14.67
C ARG A 459 3.91 29.26 13.56
N TYR A 460 3.83 28.01 13.11
CA TYR A 460 2.88 27.63 12.06
C TYR A 460 1.43 27.62 12.55
N ARG A 461 1.15 27.33 13.84
CA ARG A 461 -0.18 27.48 14.43
C ARG A 461 -0.70 28.91 14.34
N VAL A 462 0.14 29.91 14.71
CA VAL A 462 -0.22 31.32 14.57
C VAL A 462 -0.55 31.69 13.13
N LYS A 463 0.17 31.14 12.17
CA LYS A 463 -0.11 31.39 10.74
C LYS A 463 -1.37 30.66 10.27
N LEU A 464 -1.59 29.44 10.69
CA LEU A 464 -2.80 28.69 10.38
C LEU A 464 -4.06 29.39 10.89
N GLU A 465 -4.03 30.02 12.07
CA GLU A 465 -5.15 30.82 12.59
C GLU A 465 -5.58 31.94 11.65
N THR A 466 -4.64 32.53 10.89
CA THR A 466 -4.95 33.57 9.92
C THR A 466 -5.67 33.07 8.67
N LEU A 467 -5.79 31.76 8.50
CA LEU A 467 -6.54 31.10 7.44
C LEU A 467 -7.99 30.80 7.85
N TRP A 468 -8.38 31.05 9.11
CA TRP A 468 -9.77 30.98 9.54
C TRP A 468 -10.58 32.09 8.86
N ASN A 469 -11.62 31.72 8.14
CA ASN A 469 -12.59 32.65 7.56
C ASN A 469 -13.89 32.60 8.35
N SER A 470 -14.18 33.67 9.12
CA SER A 470 -15.37 33.73 9.99
C SER A 470 -16.69 33.73 9.22
N ASP A 471 -16.70 34.29 8.01
CA ASP A 471 -17.93 34.37 7.19
C ASP A 471 -18.26 33.01 6.58
N ALA A 472 -17.25 32.26 6.16
CA ALA A 472 -17.42 30.89 5.69
C ALA A 472 -17.56 29.90 6.86
N GLY A 473 -16.99 30.15 8.04
CA GLY A 473 -17.00 29.23 9.18
C GLY A 473 -16.07 28.03 9.02
N ILE A 474 -14.98 28.18 8.26
CA ILE A 474 -13.98 27.13 8.02
C ILE A 474 -12.63 27.75 7.68
N PHE A 475 -11.54 26.97 7.87
CA PHE A 475 -10.22 27.36 7.39
C PHE A 475 -10.14 27.23 5.88
N LEU A 476 -9.66 28.28 5.19
CA LEU A 476 -9.59 28.35 3.74
C LEU A 476 -8.15 28.50 3.27
N ASN A 477 -7.82 27.82 2.18
CA ASN A 477 -6.59 28.08 1.43
C ASN A 477 -6.55 29.52 0.93
N LYS A 478 -5.34 30.07 0.75
CA LYS A 478 -5.18 31.49 0.38
C LYS A 478 -4.15 31.67 -0.71
N ASP A 479 -4.51 32.39 -1.76
CA ASP A 479 -3.55 32.90 -2.76
C ASP A 479 -2.67 33.96 -2.11
N LEU A 480 -1.36 33.71 -2.06
CA LEU A 480 -0.40 34.57 -1.36
C LEU A 480 -0.06 35.86 -2.14
N ARG A 481 -0.32 35.91 -3.44
CA ARG A 481 -0.11 37.11 -4.27
C ARG A 481 -1.23 38.13 -4.07
N THR A 482 -2.47 37.63 -4.06
CA THR A 482 -3.67 38.48 -4.02
C THR A 482 -4.21 38.66 -2.60
N GLY A 483 -3.89 37.73 -1.71
CA GLY A 483 -4.44 37.64 -0.36
C GLY A 483 -5.88 37.12 -0.33
N GLN A 484 -6.43 36.63 -1.46
CA GLN A 484 -7.80 36.13 -1.55
C GLN A 484 -7.89 34.68 -1.06
N PHE A 485 -8.97 34.35 -0.37
CA PHE A 485 -9.31 33.01 0.01
C PHE A 485 -9.88 32.20 -1.14
N SER A 486 -9.48 30.94 -1.24
CA SER A 486 -10.12 29.97 -2.13
C SER A 486 -11.38 29.41 -1.48
N LEU A 487 -12.50 29.45 -2.18
CA LEU A 487 -13.76 28.87 -1.71
C LEU A 487 -13.95 27.39 -2.13
N ARG A 488 -12.96 26.78 -2.76
CA ARG A 488 -12.98 25.36 -3.08
C ARG A 488 -12.69 24.54 -1.84
N LEU A 489 -13.67 23.78 -1.39
CA LEU A 489 -13.60 22.99 -0.16
C LEU A 489 -13.27 21.53 -0.43
N SER A 490 -12.27 21.04 0.24
CA SER A 490 -11.78 19.65 0.23
C SER A 490 -11.74 19.10 1.65
N PRO A 491 -11.63 17.79 1.86
CA PRO A 491 -11.39 17.22 3.20
C PRO A 491 -10.21 17.83 3.94
N THR A 492 -9.20 18.35 3.22
CA THR A 492 -8.03 19.00 3.83
C THR A 492 -8.37 20.27 4.63
N ASN A 493 -9.50 20.91 4.36
CA ASN A 493 -9.99 22.05 5.15
C ASN A 493 -10.44 21.64 6.57
N PHE A 494 -10.64 20.35 6.83
CA PHE A 494 -10.90 19.79 8.17
C PHE A 494 -9.62 19.37 8.91
N TYR A 495 -8.45 19.36 8.28
CA TYR A 495 -7.20 18.95 8.93
C TYR A 495 -6.73 19.86 10.08
N PRO A 496 -7.19 21.12 10.24
CA PRO A 496 -6.98 21.84 11.48
C PRO A 496 -7.52 21.12 12.73
N LEU A 497 -8.50 20.21 12.56
CA LEU A 497 -8.95 19.30 13.62
C LEU A 497 -7.88 18.27 13.98
N LEU A 498 -7.18 17.70 12.99
CA LEU A 498 -6.05 16.80 13.20
C LEU A 498 -4.91 17.48 13.97
N ALA A 499 -4.58 18.71 13.58
CA ALA A 499 -3.58 19.54 14.23
C ALA A 499 -4.00 20.03 15.62
N LYS A 500 -5.22 19.81 16.08
CA LYS A 500 -5.78 20.43 17.30
C LYS A 500 -5.62 21.96 17.29
N ALA A 501 -5.76 22.55 16.11
CA ALA A 501 -5.56 23.99 15.90
C ALA A 501 -6.88 24.78 15.90
N ALA A 502 -8.00 24.12 15.60
CA ALA A 502 -9.31 24.74 15.73
C ALA A 502 -9.74 24.87 17.21
N THR A 503 -10.31 25.99 17.59
CA THR A 503 -10.99 26.08 18.90
C THR A 503 -12.22 25.16 18.92
N PRO A 504 -12.75 24.76 20.10
CA PRO A 504 -13.97 23.95 20.17
C PRO A 504 -15.14 24.56 19.39
N GLN A 505 -15.30 25.87 19.42
CA GLN A 505 -16.36 26.60 18.71
C GLN A 505 -16.15 26.56 17.19
N GLN A 506 -14.90 26.72 16.71
CA GLN A 506 -14.57 26.60 15.30
C GLN A 506 -14.82 25.17 14.82
N ALA A 507 -14.41 24.17 15.60
CA ALA A 507 -14.65 22.75 15.28
C ALA A 507 -16.14 22.44 15.14
N GLU A 508 -16.96 22.91 16.09
CA GLU A 508 -18.43 22.76 16.03
C GLU A 508 -19.01 23.37 14.75
N VAL A 509 -18.59 24.60 14.40
CA VAL A 509 -19.05 25.29 13.19
C VAL A 509 -18.63 24.53 11.92
N MET A 510 -17.36 24.12 11.83
CA MET A 510 -16.85 23.34 10.69
C MET A 510 -17.62 22.04 10.50
N ILE A 511 -17.82 21.30 11.60
CA ILE A 511 -18.52 20.01 11.55
C ILE A 511 -19.98 20.20 11.16
N LYS A 512 -20.70 21.11 11.83
CA LYS A 512 -22.13 21.29 11.62
C LYS A 512 -22.46 21.91 10.24
N ASN A 513 -21.71 22.93 9.84
CA ASN A 513 -22.05 23.72 8.65
C ASN A 513 -21.49 23.14 7.36
N HIS A 514 -20.38 22.37 7.44
CA HIS A 514 -19.67 21.85 6.29
C HIS A 514 -19.63 20.32 6.26
N LEU A 515 -19.06 19.65 7.28
CA LEU A 515 -18.91 18.21 7.24
C LEU A 515 -20.26 17.50 7.14
N LEU A 516 -21.23 17.88 7.99
CA LEU A 516 -22.59 17.32 8.01
C LEU A 516 -23.53 17.94 6.97
N ASN A 517 -23.03 18.85 6.13
CA ASN A 517 -23.83 19.49 5.09
C ASN A 517 -23.98 18.55 3.88
N PRO A 518 -25.22 18.12 3.54
CA PRO A 518 -25.43 17.20 2.42
C PRO A 518 -25.15 17.83 1.04
N LYS A 519 -25.11 19.18 0.95
CA LYS A 519 -24.72 19.88 -0.27
C LYS A 519 -23.19 19.93 -0.47
N GLU A 520 -22.43 19.66 0.59
CA GLU A 520 -20.96 19.74 0.56
C GLU A 520 -20.33 18.37 0.73
N PHE A 521 -20.37 17.80 1.93
CA PHE A 521 -19.64 16.56 2.21
C PHE A 521 -20.51 15.37 2.62
N TRP A 522 -21.60 15.60 3.37
CA TRP A 522 -22.39 14.52 3.96
C TRP A 522 -23.40 13.93 2.97
N GLY A 523 -23.04 12.84 2.32
CA GLY A 523 -23.87 12.14 1.35
C GLY A 523 -24.28 10.75 1.81
N GLU A 524 -24.67 9.92 0.85
CA GLU A 524 -24.90 8.48 1.07
C GLU A 524 -23.63 7.80 1.55
N TRP A 525 -22.53 8.03 0.81
CA TRP A 525 -21.19 7.53 1.14
C TRP A 525 -20.42 8.53 2.03
N ILE A 526 -19.24 8.10 2.50
CA ILE A 526 -18.30 8.96 3.21
C ILE A 526 -17.81 10.11 2.31
N ILE A 527 -17.05 11.04 2.84
CA ILE A 527 -16.78 12.33 2.18
C ILE A 527 -15.88 12.23 0.94
N PRO A 528 -16.24 12.93 -0.15
CA PRO A 528 -15.46 12.97 -1.38
C PRO A 528 -14.28 13.95 -1.29
N SER A 529 -13.34 13.86 -2.24
CA SER A 529 -12.13 14.70 -2.32
C SER A 529 -12.37 16.20 -2.54
N ILE A 530 -13.54 16.56 -3.00
CA ILE A 530 -14.00 17.95 -3.16
C ILE A 530 -15.48 18.04 -2.80
N ALA A 531 -15.92 19.18 -2.30
CA ALA A 531 -17.31 19.39 -1.93
C ALA A 531 -18.27 19.13 -3.09
N ARG A 532 -19.45 18.55 -2.81
CA ARG A 532 -20.46 18.16 -3.82
C ARG A 532 -21.03 19.34 -4.59
N ASN A 533 -20.97 20.54 -4.04
CA ASN A 533 -21.39 21.80 -4.70
C ASN A 533 -20.27 22.44 -5.53
N ASP A 534 -19.04 21.91 -5.50
CA ASP A 534 -17.97 22.34 -6.41
C ASP A 534 -18.27 21.83 -7.84
N PRO A 535 -18.08 22.68 -8.88
CA PRO A 535 -18.31 22.26 -10.26
C PRO A 535 -17.53 21.02 -10.69
N ALA A 536 -16.34 20.80 -10.12
CA ALA A 536 -15.48 19.65 -10.43
C ALA A 536 -15.93 18.34 -9.78
N PHE A 537 -16.83 18.38 -8.81
CA PHE A 537 -17.32 17.15 -8.16
C PHE A 537 -17.91 16.14 -9.14
N LYS A 538 -18.63 16.62 -10.15
CA LYS A 538 -19.28 15.75 -11.16
C LYS A 538 -18.30 15.09 -12.14
N ASP A 539 -17.03 15.52 -12.16
CA ASP A 539 -16.02 14.93 -13.05
C ASP A 539 -15.75 13.47 -12.68
N GLN A 540 -15.86 13.14 -11.39
CA GLN A 540 -15.61 11.80 -10.84
C GLN A 540 -14.31 11.19 -11.39
N ASN A 541 -13.29 12.02 -11.49
CA ASN A 541 -12.01 11.68 -12.11
C ASN A 541 -10.86 11.91 -11.11
N TYR A 542 -10.33 10.83 -10.55
CA TYR A 542 -9.19 10.80 -9.64
C TYR A 542 -9.46 11.70 -8.41
N TRP A 543 -8.71 12.78 -8.14
CA TRP A 543 -8.95 13.68 -6.99
C TRP A 543 -10.08 14.71 -7.22
N ARG A 544 -10.86 14.57 -8.29
CA ARG A 544 -11.97 15.46 -8.67
C ARG A 544 -13.31 14.78 -8.37
N GLY A 545 -13.67 14.69 -7.09
CA GLY A 545 -14.98 14.22 -6.63
C GLY A 545 -15.04 12.77 -6.15
N ARG A 546 -13.99 11.96 -6.35
CA ARG A 546 -13.94 10.58 -5.85
C ARG A 546 -13.61 10.53 -4.35
N ILE A 547 -13.88 9.41 -3.72
CA ILE A 547 -13.64 9.17 -2.29
C ILE A 547 -12.30 8.47 -2.13
N TRP A 548 -11.49 8.94 -1.18
CA TRP A 548 -10.14 8.44 -0.92
C TRP A 548 -9.95 8.05 0.54
N GLY A 549 -9.41 6.86 0.77
CA GLY A 549 -9.13 6.34 2.10
C GLY A 549 -8.26 7.27 2.95
N PRO A 550 -7.09 7.75 2.44
CA PRO A 550 -6.20 8.65 3.17
C PRO A 550 -6.86 9.92 3.68
N MET A 551 -7.59 10.63 2.82
CA MET A 551 -8.26 11.88 3.22
C MET A 551 -9.28 11.65 4.34
N ASN A 552 -10.09 10.59 4.19
CA ASN A 552 -11.11 10.22 5.16
C ASN A 552 -10.48 9.78 6.49
N TYR A 553 -9.38 9.04 6.45
CA TYR A 553 -8.65 8.62 7.63
C TYR A 553 -8.11 9.82 8.43
N LEU A 554 -7.46 10.78 7.77
CA LEU A 554 -6.94 11.98 8.43
C LEU A 554 -8.04 12.88 9.01
N VAL A 555 -9.18 13.01 8.33
CA VAL A 555 -10.36 13.70 8.89
C VAL A 555 -10.89 12.97 10.12
N TYR A 556 -10.99 11.63 10.06
CA TYR A 556 -11.42 10.83 11.20
C TYR A 556 -10.50 11.00 12.41
N LEU A 557 -9.19 10.96 12.23
CA LEU A 557 -8.23 11.25 13.30
C LEU A 557 -8.44 12.65 13.88
N GLY A 558 -8.77 13.63 13.04
CA GLY A 558 -9.12 14.99 13.47
C GLY A 558 -10.38 15.03 14.33
N LEU A 559 -11.43 14.35 13.92
CA LEU A 559 -12.69 14.27 14.67
C LEU A 559 -12.48 13.68 16.08
N ARG A 560 -11.58 12.71 16.21
CA ARG A 560 -11.25 12.07 17.51
C ARG A 560 -10.63 13.04 18.53
N ASN A 561 -10.15 14.19 18.11
CA ASN A 561 -9.58 15.20 19.01
C ASN A 561 -10.62 16.13 19.66
N TYR A 562 -11.90 16.00 19.25
CA TYR A 562 -12.99 16.85 19.72
C TYR A 562 -14.13 16.01 20.25
N ASP A 563 -14.92 16.57 21.16
CA ASP A 563 -16.08 15.89 21.79
C ASP A 563 -17.26 15.78 20.81
N GLN A 564 -17.11 14.92 19.80
CA GLN A 564 -18.07 14.66 18.74
C GLN A 564 -18.26 13.14 18.53
N PRO A 565 -18.60 12.37 19.58
CA PRO A 565 -18.62 10.91 19.51
C PRO A 565 -19.63 10.36 18.50
N GLU A 566 -20.79 11.00 18.37
CA GLU A 566 -21.84 10.57 17.44
C GLU A 566 -21.43 10.81 15.98
N VAL A 567 -20.82 11.95 15.68
CA VAL A 567 -20.32 12.25 14.33
C VAL A 567 -19.19 11.27 13.96
N SER A 568 -18.27 11.02 14.89
CA SER A 568 -17.17 10.06 14.69
C SER A 568 -17.69 8.65 14.43
N ARG A 569 -18.70 8.20 15.17
CA ARG A 569 -19.35 6.91 14.97
C ARG A 569 -20.02 6.81 13.60
N GLN A 570 -20.84 7.79 13.22
CA GLN A 570 -21.52 7.81 11.91
C GLN A 570 -20.53 7.89 10.76
N PHE A 571 -19.44 8.64 10.93
CA PHE A 571 -18.37 8.72 9.95
C PHE A 571 -17.71 7.36 9.74
N ALA A 572 -17.39 6.66 10.81
CA ALA A 572 -16.80 5.32 10.77
C ALA A 572 -17.75 4.29 10.14
N GLU A 573 -19.04 4.33 10.47
CA GLU A 573 -20.05 3.46 9.86
C GLU A 573 -20.16 3.67 8.35
N LYS A 574 -20.25 4.93 7.88
CA LYS A 574 -20.26 5.23 6.42
C LYS A 574 -18.98 4.79 5.70
N SER A 575 -17.85 4.90 6.38
CA SER A 575 -16.57 4.41 5.85
C SER A 575 -16.61 2.90 5.67
N TYR A 576 -17.11 2.21 6.68
CA TYR A 576 -17.22 0.75 6.69
C TYR A 576 -18.23 0.23 5.65
N ASP A 577 -19.37 0.89 5.50
CA ASP A 577 -20.36 0.53 4.50
C ASP A 577 -19.80 0.62 3.08
N LEU A 578 -19.03 1.67 2.78
CA LEU A 578 -18.35 1.80 1.49
C LEU A 578 -17.31 0.71 1.29
N PHE A 579 -16.48 0.46 2.30
CA PHE A 579 -15.47 -0.61 2.27
C PHE A 579 -16.14 -1.97 2.00
N LEU A 580 -17.22 -2.31 2.72
CA LEU A 580 -17.91 -3.59 2.59
C LEU A 580 -18.56 -3.79 1.22
N GLN A 581 -19.02 -2.72 0.58
CA GLN A 581 -19.66 -2.81 -0.73
C GLN A 581 -18.77 -3.52 -1.76
N GLU A 582 -17.50 -3.14 -1.83
CA GLU A 582 -16.55 -3.74 -2.77
C GLU A 582 -15.90 -5.00 -2.22
N TRP A 583 -15.55 -5.01 -0.94
CA TRP A 583 -14.93 -6.17 -0.31
C TRP A 583 -15.80 -7.43 -0.39
N LYS A 584 -17.07 -7.34 -0.02
CA LYS A 584 -18.01 -8.48 -0.08
C LYS A 584 -18.33 -8.94 -1.48
N LYS A 585 -18.39 -8.03 -2.42
CA LYS A 585 -18.74 -8.34 -3.81
C LYS A 585 -17.56 -8.90 -4.59
N ASN A 586 -16.40 -8.28 -4.45
CA ASN A 586 -15.25 -8.49 -5.32
C ASN A 586 -14.02 -9.08 -4.61
N GLY A 587 -13.99 -9.08 -3.27
CA GLY A 587 -12.85 -9.55 -2.47
C GLY A 587 -11.61 -8.67 -2.61
N HIS A 588 -11.80 -7.38 -2.99
CA HIS A 588 -10.69 -6.44 -3.11
C HIS A 588 -11.11 -5.03 -2.70
N VAL A 589 -10.13 -4.17 -2.51
CA VAL A 589 -10.26 -2.73 -2.30
C VAL A 589 -9.82 -1.99 -3.54
N HIS A 590 -10.14 -0.71 -3.62
CA HIS A 590 -9.74 0.17 -4.71
C HIS A 590 -8.91 1.35 -4.20
N GLU A 591 -8.09 1.90 -5.05
CA GLU A 591 -7.34 3.12 -4.82
C GLU A 591 -8.27 4.28 -4.43
N ASN A 592 -9.39 4.40 -5.12
CA ASN A 592 -10.43 5.40 -4.89
C ASN A 592 -11.81 4.91 -5.32
N TYR A 593 -12.87 5.59 -4.91
CA TYR A 593 -14.25 5.18 -5.15
C TYR A 593 -15.08 6.36 -5.70
N ASN A 594 -16.03 6.08 -6.56
CA ASN A 594 -16.94 7.08 -7.11
C ASN A 594 -17.77 7.74 -5.99
N GLY A 595 -17.73 9.08 -5.90
CA GLY A 595 -18.42 9.84 -4.86
C GLY A 595 -19.94 9.85 -4.94
N LEU A 596 -20.50 9.35 -6.05
CA LEU A 596 -21.96 9.24 -6.26
C LEU A 596 -22.46 7.81 -6.03
N THR A 597 -21.75 6.81 -6.56
CA THR A 597 -22.19 5.41 -6.59
C THR A 597 -21.48 4.51 -5.59
N GLY A 598 -20.36 4.95 -5.03
CA GLY A 598 -19.51 4.14 -4.15
C GLY A 598 -18.71 3.04 -4.87
N THR A 599 -18.74 2.96 -6.21
CA THR A 599 -18.03 1.93 -6.96
C THR A 599 -16.57 2.32 -7.24
N GLY A 600 -15.65 1.34 -7.22
CA GLY A 600 -14.27 1.54 -7.62
C GLY A 600 -13.98 1.18 -9.07
N ASP A 601 -14.75 0.25 -9.65
CA ASP A 601 -14.52 -0.35 -10.99
C ASP A 601 -14.99 0.52 -12.19
N ASP A 602 -15.48 1.72 -11.97
CA ASP A 602 -16.09 2.57 -12.99
C ASP A 602 -15.09 3.37 -13.84
N VAL A 603 -13.84 3.44 -13.41
CA VAL A 603 -12.75 4.13 -14.13
C VAL A 603 -11.46 3.33 -14.07
N GLN A 604 -10.58 3.53 -15.06
CA GLN A 604 -9.26 2.89 -15.09
C GLN A 604 -8.26 3.50 -14.08
N SER A 605 -8.50 4.72 -13.64
CA SER A 605 -7.68 5.43 -12.65
C SER A 605 -8.10 5.14 -11.20
N SER A 606 -8.62 3.95 -10.96
CA SER A 606 -8.93 3.42 -9.64
C SER A 606 -8.40 2.00 -9.57
N ASP A 607 -7.14 1.87 -9.20
CA ASP A 607 -6.48 0.58 -9.19
C ASP A 607 -7.11 -0.38 -8.17
N ARG A 608 -7.29 -1.61 -8.62
CA ARG A 608 -7.74 -2.71 -7.76
C ARG A 608 -6.61 -3.15 -6.86
N PHE A 609 -6.93 -3.41 -5.61
CA PHE A 609 -5.98 -3.90 -4.63
C PHE A 609 -4.86 -2.91 -4.29
N TYR A 610 -5.14 -1.63 -4.37
CA TYR A 610 -4.26 -0.57 -3.85
C TYR A 610 -4.46 -0.51 -2.33
N HIS A 611 -3.42 -0.81 -1.55
CA HIS A 611 -3.55 -1.14 -0.13
C HIS A 611 -4.31 -0.08 0.71
N TRP A 612 -4.15 1.21 0.43
CA TRP A 612 -4.81 2.26 1.23
C TRP A 612 -6.34 2.32 1.12
N GLY A 613 -6.94 1.60 0.15
CA GLY A 613 -8.38 1.40 0.12
C GLY A 613 -8.90 0.72 1.39
N ALA A 614 -8.06 -0.08 2.05
CA ALA A 614 -8.39 -0.73 3.31
C ALA A 614 -8.43 0.23 4.52
N LEU A 615 -7.93 1.49 4.40
CA LEU A 615 -8.07 2.52 5.43
C LEU A 615 -9.54 2.82 5.73
N LEU A 616 -10.44 2.67 4.77
CA LEU A 616 -11.87 2.82 5.01
C LEU A 616 -12.41 1.82 6.05
N GLY A 617 -11.92 0.58 6.00
CA GLY A 617 -12.19 -0.42 7.04
C GLY A 617 -11.43 -0.12 8.34
N TYR A 618 -10.18 0.35 8.24
CA TYR A 618 -9.36 0.69 9.40
C TYR A 618 -9.96 1.81 10.26
N ILE A 619 -10.67 2.77 9.67
CA ILE A 619 -11.44 3.79 10.40
C ILE A 619 -12.45 3.13 11.36
N GLN A 620 -13.19 2.12 10.90
CA GLN A 620 -14.11 1.37 11.75
C GLN A 620 -13.39 0.54 12.81
N TYR A 621 -12.25 -0.06 12.46
CA TYR A 621 -11.41 -0.77 13.43
C TYR A 621 -11.02 0.14 14.60
N LEU A 622 -10.56 1.36 14.33
CA LEU A 622 -10.24 2.35 15.37
C LEU A 622 -11.46 2.73 16.21
N ASN A 623 -12.61 2.90 15.58
CA ASN A 623 -13.84 3.24 16.28
C ASN A 623 -14.28 2.15 17.27
N GLU A 624 -14.02 0.88 16.95
CA GLU A 624 -14.38 -0.26 17.78
C GLU A 624 -13.35 -0.60 18.86
N THR A 625 -12.06 -0.47 18.55
CA THR A 625 -10.98 -0.92 19.42
C THR A 625 -10.42 0.17 20.31
N GLU A 626 -10.55 1.42 19.88
CA GLU A 626 -10.06 2.60 20.58
C GLU A 626 -11.20 3.64 20.73
N PRO A 627 -12.32 3.30 21.38
CA PRO A 627 -13.46 4.21 21.45
C PRO A 627 -13.07 5.52 22.13
N LEU A 628 -13.66 6.62 21.65
CA LEU A 628 -13.52 7.93 22.29
C LEU A 628 -14.03 7.84 23.75
N PRO A 629 -13.38 8.52 24.71
CA PRO A 629 -13.87 8.58 26.07
C PRO A 629 -15.30 9.15 26.07
N SER A 630 -16.22 8.43 26.72
CA SER A 630 -17.61 8.92 26.86
C SER A 630 -17.61 10.26 27.59
N PRO A 631 -18.46 11.24 27.19
CA PRO A 631 -18.56 12.56 27.83
C PRO A 631 -18.83 12.53 29.32
N THR A 632 -19.27 11.39 29.85
CA THR A 632 -19.62 11.18 31.28
C THR A 632 -18.42 10.82 32.16
N ALA A 633 -17.19 10.69 31.64
CA ALA A 633 -16.04 10.28 32.42
C ALA A 633 -15.18 11.46 32.97
N VAL A 634 -15.55 12.71 32.71
CA VAL A 634 -14.92 13.89 33.30
C VAL A 634 -15.83 14.45 34.35
N ARG A 635 -15.70 13.93 35.59
CA ARG A 635 -16.16 14.60 36.81
C ARG A 635 -14.96 14.99 37.66
#